data_2497fbb744330fad78f4747ffd781354
#
_entry.id   2497fbb744330fad78f4747ffd781354
#
_cell.length_a   1.000
_cell.length_b   1.000
_cell.length_c   1.000
_cell.angle_alpha   90.00
_cell.angle_beta   90.00
_cell.angle_gamma   90.00
#
_symmetry.space_group_name_H-M   'P 1'
#
loop_
_entity.id
_entity.type
_entity.pdbx_description
1 polymer ?
#
loop_
_entity_poly.entity_id
_entity_poly.type
_entity_poly.pdbx_seq_one_letter_code
_entity_poly.pdbx_strand_id
1 'polypeptide(L)'
;DPVFLHSLWYTTAFTIVTAVIINVAAFFIAYMLVKAIKGANIFRSVFFMPNLIGGIVLGYIWLLLLNGVLGHFERSITFSATYGFWGMVLLTAWQQIGYMMVIYIAGLQSIPGDVLEAAEVDGASRRQTLWHVIVPLVMPAITVCTFLTLSGGFKMFDQNLALTNGAPSRSSELLALNIFNTFYGRPGFEGVGQAKAVVFLIIVATVTLLQNWFVRSKEAGNE
;
A
#
# COMPACT_ATOMS: atom_id res chain seq x y z
N ASP A 1 -20.67 -12.15 13.21
CA ASP A 1 -21.19 -11.01 12.44
C ASP A 1 -20.72 -11.13 10.98
N PRO A 2 -21.62 -11.42 10.02
CA PRO A 2 -21.24 -11.63 8.61
C PRO A 2 -20.64 -10.38 7.98
N VAL A 3 -21.05 -9.19 8.41
CA VAL A 3 -20.50 -7.93 7.90
C VAL A 3 -19.05 -7.75 8.34
N PHE A 4 -18.69 -8.17 9.55
CA PHE A 4 -17.31 -8.15 10.02
C PHE A 4 -16.40 -9.10 9.22
N LEU A 5 -16.87 -10.31 8.94
CA LEU A 5 -16.13 -11.28 8.12
C LEU A 5 -15.96 -10.79 6.68
N HIS A 6 -16.99 -10.16 6.11
CA HIS A 6 -16.89 -9.52 4.80
C HIS A 6 -15.84 -8.39 4.80
N SER A 7 -15.90 -7.50 5.81
CA SER A 7 -14.92 -6.40 5.93
C SER A 7 -13.49 -6.91 6.15
N LEU A 8 -13.30 -8.03 6.86
CA LEU A 8 -12.00 -8.66 7.03
C LEU A 8 -11.45 -9.16 5.69
N TRP A 9 -12.26 -9.89 4.93
CA TRP A 9 -11.85 -10.40 3.62
C TRP A 9 -11.57 -9.26 2.63
N TYR A 10 -12.47 -8.27 2.60
CA TYR A 10 -12.34 -7.10 1.74
C TYR A 10 -11.07 -6.30 2.06
N THR A 11 -10.76 -6.11 3.36
CA THR A 11 -9.53 -5.46 3.81
C THR A 11 -8.29 -6.26 3.43
N THR A 12 -8.33 -7.57 3.58
CA THR A 12 -7.21 -8.46 3.22
C THR A 12 -6.93 -8.38 1.72
N ALA A 13 -7.97 -8.52 0.89
CA ALA A 13 -7.84 -8.41 -0.56
C ALA A 13 -7.32 -7.02 -0.98
N PHE A 14 -7.88 -5.97 -0.41
CA PHE A 14 -7.44 -4.59 -0.64
C PHE A 14 -5.96 -4.40 -0.27
N THR A 15 -5.55 -4.85 0.90
CA THR A 15 -4.19 -4.72 1.40
C THR A 15 -3.17 -5.45 0.51
N ILE A 16 -3.48 -6.68 0.10
CA ILE A 16 -2.60 -7.46 -0.78
C ILE A 16 -2.47 -6.78 -2.15
N VAL A 17 -3.58 -6.40 -2.77
CA VAL A 17 -3.58 -5.76 -4.10
C VAL A 17 -2.82 -4.44 -4.07
N THR A 18 -3.10 -3.59 -3.08
CA THR A 18 -2.40 -2.30 -2.95
C THR A 18 -0.93 -2.48 -2.65
N ALA A 19 -0.56 -3.41 -1.75
CA ALA A 19 0.85 -3.68 -1.43
C ALA A 19 1.63 -4.12 -2.68
N VAL A 20 1.08 -5.00 -3.50
CA VAL A 20 1.72 -5.44 -4.75
C VAL A 20 1.88 -4.27 -5.72
N ILE A 21 0.80 -3.52 -5.99
CA ILE A 21 0.83 -2.40 -6.94
C ILE A 21 1.82 -1.33 -6.49
N ILE A 22 1.76 -0.93 -5.22
CA ILE A 22 2.62 0.12 -4.67
C ILE A 22 4.10 -0.30 -4.73
N ASN A 23 4.44 -1.50 -4.26
CA ASN A 23 5.83 -1.93 -4.22
C ASN A 23 6.41 -2.13 -5.61
N VAL A 24 5.67 -2.74 -6.54
CA VAL A 24 6.10 -2.93 -7.91
C VAL A 24 6.32 -1.57 -8.59
N ALA A 25 5.33 -0.67 -8.52
CA ALA A 25 5.44 0.65 -9.16
C ALA A 25 6.57 1.48 -8.53
N ALA A 26 6.65 1.54 -7.19
CA ALA A 26 7.67 2.30 -6.48
C ALA A 26 9.08 1.79 -6.79
N PHE A 27 9.30 0.47 -6.82
CA PHE A 27 10.57 -0.13 -7.17
C PHE A 27 11.00 0.23 -8.60
N PHE A 28 10.10 0.09 -9.59
CA PHE A 28 10.45 0.42 -10.98
C PHE A 28 10.72 1.91 -11.19
N ILE A 29 9.93 2.79 -10.56
CA ILE A 29 10.18 4.24 -10.62
C ILE A 29 11.52 4.57 -9.94
N ALA A 30 11.81 4.00 -8.77
CA ALA A 30 13.09 4.16 -8.07
C ALA A 30 14.27 3.70 -8.95
N TYR A 31 14.16 2.52 -9.55
CA TYR A 31 15.18 1.95 -10.44
C TYR A 31 15.45 2.84 -11.66
N MET A 32 14.42 3.48 -12.20
CA MET A 32 14.60 4.46 -13.29
C MET A 32 15.27 5.75 -12.81
N LEU A 33 14.91 6.25 -11.62
CA LEU A 33 15.40 7.53 -11.09
C LEU A 33 16.81 7.46 -10.48
N VAL A 34 17.30 6.27 -10.13
CA VAL A 34 18.70 6.08 -9.65
C VAL A 34 19.69 6.22 -10.81
N LYS A 35 19.31 5.89 -12.04
CA LYS A 35 20.10 6.17 -13.23
C LYS A 35 20.12 7.69 -13.41
N ALA A 36 21.33 8.30 -13.48
CA ALA A 36 21.59 9.74 -13.51
C ALA A 36 20.69 10.54 -14.50
N ILE A 37 19.44 10.75 -14.12
CA ILE A 37 18.46 11.54 -14.89
C ILE A 37 18.57 12.99 -14.41
N LYS A 38 18.79 13.93 -15.32
CA LYS A 38 18.74 15.35 -15.02
C LYS A 38 17.36 15.69 -14.48
N GLY A 39 17.29 16.28 -13.27
CA GLY A 39 16.02 16.61 -12.63
C GLY A 39 15.40 15.53 -11.74
N ALA A 40 16.09 14.42 -11.46
CA ALA A 40 15.60 13.35 -10.61
C ALA A 40 15.04 13.83 -9.25
N ASN A 41 15.63 14.88 -8.67
CA ASN A 41 15.18 15.45 -7.40
C ASN A 41 13.78 16.11 -7.53
N ILE A 42 13.46 16.73 -8.67
CA ILE A 42 12.13 17.29 -8.92
C ILE A 42 11.09 16.15 -8.97
N PHE A 43 11.39 15.07 -9.72
CA PHE A 43 10.51 13.91 -9.78
C PHE A 43 10.30 13.28 -8.40
N ARG A 44 11.37 13.12 -7.58
CA ARG A 44 11.26 12.63 -6.21
C ARG A 44 10.31 13.48 -5.39
N SER A 45 10.43 14.80 -5.44
CA SER A 45 9.57 15.73 -4.70
C SER A 45 8.12 15.65 -5.17
N VAL A 46 7.87 15.64 -6.47
CA VAL A 46 6.51 15.56 -7.04
C VAL A 46 5.81 14.25 -6.68
N PHE A 47 6.50 13.12 -6.78
CA PHE A 47 5.93 11.82 -6.40
C PHE A 47 5.72 11.67 -4.88
N PHE A 48 6.54 12.34 -4.07
CA PHE A 48 6.41 12.29 -2.61
C PHE A 48 5.27 13.20 -2.07
N MET A 49 4.96 14.29 -2.79
CA MET A 49 3.99 15.31 -2.34
C MET A 49 2.60 14.74 -1.95
N PRO A 50 2.01 13.80 -2.70
CA PRO A 50 0.71 13.24 -2.33
C PRO A 50 0.66 12.62 -0.92
N ASN A 51 1.77 12.06 -0.46
CA ASN A 51 1.86 11.43 0.87
C ASN A 51 1.74 12.44 2.02
N LEU A 52 1.97 13.73 1.77
CA LEU A 52 1.86 14.80 2.75
C LEU A 52 0.41 15.26 2.97
N ILE A 53 -0.50 14.86 2.10
CA ILE A 53 -1.92 15.24 2.18
C ILE A 53 -2.63 14.28 3.13
N GLY A 54 -3.37 14.83 4.11
CA GLY A 54 -4.15 14.03 5.05
C GLY A 54 -5.19 13.16 4.36
N GLY A 55 -5.37 11.92 4.84
CA GLY A 55 -6.20 10.91 4.19
C GLY A 55 -7.64 11.30 3.96
N ILE A 56 -8.27 12.01 4.91
CA ILE A 56 -9.65 12.51 4.77
C ILE A 56 -9.76 13.54 3.64
N VAL A 57 -8.87 14.54 3.63
CA VAL A 57 -8.87 15.58 2.59
C VAL A 57 -8.63 14.95 1.22
N LEU A 58 -7.67 14.05 1.14
CA LEU A 58 -7.36 13.34 -0.08
C LEU A 58 -8.54 12.49 -0.57
N GLY A 59 -9.21 11.79 0.35
CA GLY A 59 -10.38 10.98 0.04
C GLY A 59 -11.52 11.80 -0.58
N TYR A 60 -11.81 13.00 -0.04
CA TYR A 60 -12.82 13.88 -0.62
C TYR A 60 -12.41 14.48 -1.98
N ILE A 61 -11.13 14.83 -2.16
CA ILE A 61 -10.64 15.30 -3.48
C ILE A 61 -10.85 14.19 -4.52
N TRP A 62 -10.44 12.96 -4.20
CA TRP A 62 -10.60 11.83 -5.10
C TRP A 62 -12.06 11.42 -5.33
N LEU A 63 -12.94 11.58 -4.32
CA LEU A 63 -14.37 11.39 -4.48
C LEU A 63 -14.94 12.31 -5.57
N LEU A 64 -14.58 13.60 -5.54
CA LEU A 64 -15.01 14.56 -6.54
C LEU A 64 -14.45 14.25 -7.93
N LEU A 65 -13.15 13.92 -8.02
CA LEU A 65 -12.49 13.59 -9.28
C LEU A 65 -13.09 12.32 -9.91
N LEU A 66 -13.22 11.24 -9.13
CA LEU A 66 -13.74 9.98 -9.63
C LEU A 66 -15.22 10.07 -10.00
N ASN A 67 -16.04 10.77 -9.21
CA ASN A 67 -17.44 11.01 -9.57
C ASN A 67 -17.57 11.92 -10.80
N GLY A 68 -16.67 12.89 -10.99
CA GLY A 68 -16.64 13.71 -12.21
C GLY A 68 -16.38 12.85 -13.46
N VAL A 69 -15.44 11.89 -13.40
CA VAL A 69 -15.17 10.98 -14.50
C VAL A 69 -16.30 9.96 -14.70
N LEU A 70 -16.75 9.32 -13.62
CA LEU A 70 -17.80 8.29 -13.67
C LEU A 70 -19.18 8.86 -14.02
N GLY A 71 -19.43 10.15 -13.72
CA GLY A 71 -20.66 10.86 -14.06
C GLY A 71 -20.92 10.91 -15.56
N HIS A 72 -19.90 10.91 -16.42
CA HIS A 72 -20.06 10.78 -17.86
C HIS A 72 -20.67 9.43 -18.29
N PHE A 73 -20.60 8.43 -17.43
CA PHE A 73 -21.18 7.10 -17.64
C PHE A 73 -22.45 6.87 -16.77
N GLU A 74 -23.04 7.94 -16.23
CA GLU A 74 -24.19 7.90 -15.31
C GLU A 74 -23.95 7.02 -14.07
N ARG A 75 -22.70 6.98 -13.58
CA ARG A 75 -22.28 6.17 -12.42
C ARG A 75 -21.56 7.02 -11.38
N SER A 76 -21.47 6.48 -10.17
CA SER A 76 -20.68 7.07 -9.07
C SER A 76 -19.72 6.04 -8.50
N ILE A 77 -18.76 6.49 -7.72
CA ILE A 77 -17.82 5.60 -7.01
C ILE A 77 -18.55 4.65 -6.04
N THR A 78 -19.69 5.07 -5.53
CA THR A 78 -20.55 4.30 -4.62
C THR A 78 -21.57 3.41 -5.33
N PHE A 79 -21.52 3.33 -6.67
CA PHE A 79 -22.44 2.50 -7.46
C PHE A 79 -22.29 1.00 -7.15
N SER A 80 -21.06 0.54 -6.95
CA SER A 80 -20.79 -0.84 -6.56
C SER A 80 -19.53 -0.95 -5.69
N ALA A 81 -19.42 -2.05 -4.93
CA ALA A 81 -18.22 -2.36 -4.14
C ALA A 81 -16.95 -2.41 -4.99
N THR A 82 -17.06 -2.83 -6.25
CA THR A 82 -15.94 -2.91 -7.20
C THR A 82 -15.39 -1.53 -7.55
N TYR A 83 -16.27 -0.55 -7.81
CA TYR A 83 -15.82 0.83 -8.04
C TYR A 83 -15.17 1.42 -6.79
N GLY A 84 -15.77 1.21 -5.61
CA GLY A 84 -15.18 1.61 -4.34
C GLY A 84 -13.81 0.98 -4.10
N PHE A 85 -13.66 -0.31 -4.38
CA PHE A 85 -12.40 -1.05 -4.25
C PHE A 85 -11.29 -0.43 -5.12
N TRP A 86 -11.52 -0.34 -6.42
CA TRP A 86 -10.51 0.18 -7.35
C TRP A 86 -10.25 1.68 -7.17
N GLY A 87 -11.26 2.46 -6.76
CA GLY A 87 -11.09 3.85 -6.39
C GLY A 87 -10.16 4.01 -5.18
N MET A 88 -10.34 3.20 -4.14
CA MET A 88 -9.44 3.19 -2.98
C MET A 88 -8.05 2.69 -3.34
N VAL A 89 -7.93 1.64 -4.18
CA VAL A 89 -6.63 1.14 -4.68
C VAL A 89 -5.87 2.25 -5.42
N LEU A 90 -6.54 2.94 -6.34
CA LEU A 90 -5.94 4.01 -7.14
C LEU A 90 -5.48 5.18 -6.27
N LEU A 91 -6.35 5.65 -5.37
CA LEU A 91 -6.03 6.72 -4.42
C LEU A 91 -4.83 6.37 -3.55
N THR A 92 -4.86 5.18 -2.94
CA THR A 92 -3.82 4.73 -2.01
C THR A 92 -2.50 4.51 -2.74
N ALA A 93 -2.53 3.92 -3.93
CA ALA A 93 -1.34 3.72 -4.74
C ALA A 93 -0.71 5.08 -5.11
N TRP A 94 -1.51 6.03 -5.60
CA TRP A 94 -1.02 7.36 -5.92
C TRP A 94 -0.42 8.07 -4.70
N GLN A 95 -1.03 7.93 -3.53
CA GLN A 95 -0.54 8.54 -2.28
C GLN A 95 0.78 7.91 -1.81
N GLN A 96 0.92 6.58 -1.87
CA GLN A 96 1.97 5.84 -1.19
C GLN A 96 3.19 5.51 -2.08
N ILE A 97 3.03 5.47 -3.41
CA ILE A 97 4.10 5.10 -4.34
C ILE A 97 5.34 5.97 -4.13
N GLY A 98 5.17 7.30 -3.98
CA GLY A 98 6.28 8.22 -3.82
C GLY A 98 7.07 8.01 -2.54
N TYR A 99 6.40 7.69 -1.43
CA TYR A 99 7.05 7.39 -0.16
C TYR A 99 7.86 6.09 -0.24
N MET A 100 7.28 5.02 -0.79
CA MET A 100 7.99 3.75 -0.97
C MET A 100 9.13 3.89 -1.98
N MET A 101 8.95 4.68 -3.04
CA MET A 101 9.99 4.98 -4.02
C MET A 101 11.25 5.59 -3.37
N VAL A 102 11.10 6.50 -2.40
CA VAL A 102 12.25 7.09 -1.70
C VAL A 102 13.03 6.04 -0.91
N ILE A 103 12.35 5.09 -0.26
CA ILE A 103 12.98 3.99 0.47
C ILE A 103 13.71 3.07 -0.52
N TYR A 104 13.10 2.73 -1.65
CA TYR A 104 13.75 1.93 -2.69
C TYR A 104 14.96 2.64 -3.30
N ILE A 105 14.92 3.97 -3.51
CA ILE A 105 16.06 4.75 -3.97
C ILE A 105 17.23 4.61 -3.00
N ALA A 106 16.99 4.74 -1.69
CA ALA A 106 18.02 4.56 -0.68
C ALA A 106 18.63 3.15 -0.72
N GLY A 107 17.79 2.11 -0.84
CA GLY A 107 18.26 0.73 -0.99
C GLY A 107 19.06 0.48 -2.28
N LEU A 108 18.63 1.05 -3.40
CA LEU A 108 19.34 0.93 -4.67
C LEU A 108 20.69 1.67 -4.66
N GLN A 109 20.78 2.81 -3.96
CA GLN A 109 22.00 3.59 -3.83
C GLN A 109 23.01 2.98 -2.85
N SER A 110 22.60 2.05 -2.00
CA SER A 110 23.51 1.33 -1.10
C SER A 110 24.28 0.18 -1.77
N ILE A 111 23.93 -0.17 -3.02
CA ILE A 111 24.63 -1.22 -3.77
C ILE A 111 26.02 -0.70 -4.17
N PRO A 112 27.12 -1.41 -3.80
CA PRO A 112 28.48 -1.03 -4.23
C PRO A 112 28.61 -1.08 -5.76
N GLY A 113 29.27 -0.07 -6.35
CA GLY A 113 29.48 0.01 -7.80
C GLY A 113 30.25 -1.19 -8.35
N ASP A 114 31.26 -1.65 -7.59
CA ASP A 114 32.11 -2.79 -7.95
C ASP A 114 31.32 -4.08 -8.25
N VAL A 115 30.21 -4.29 -7.53
CA VAL A 115 29.33 -5.46 -7.75
C VAL A 115 28.60 -5.37 -9.10
N LEU A 116 28.21 -4.17 -9.49
CA LEU A 116 27.54 -3.94 -10.78
C LEU A 116 28.52 -4.02 -11.93
N GLU A 117 29.76 -3.51 -11.73
CA GLU A 117 30.83 -3.59 -12.70
C GLU A 117 31.30 -5.05 -12.90
N ALA A 118 31.43 -5.83 -11.82
CA ALA A 118 31.73 -7.26 -11.90
C ALA A 118 30.69 -8.04 -12.72
N ALA A 119 29.40 -7.77 -12.48
CA ALA A 119 28.33 -8.39 -13.26
C ALA A 119 28.39 -8.02 -14.76
N GLU A 120 28.83 -6.79 -15.09
CA GLU A 120 29.00 -6.35 -16.47
C GLU A 120 30.22 -7.04 -17.14
N VAL A 121 31.32 -7.19 -16.40
CA VAL A 121 32.53 -7.91 -16.87
C VAL A 121 32.21 -9.39 -17.12
N ASP A 122 31.40 -10.01 -16.27
CA ASP A 122 30.94 -11.40 -16.43
C ASP A 122 29.92 -11.57 -17.59
N GLY A 123 29.58 -10.49 -18.30
CA GLY A 123 28.67 -10.52 -19.45
C GLY A 123 27.20 -10.68 -19.10
N ALA A 124 26.80 -10.40 -17.86
CA ALA A 124 25.40 -10.46 -17.46
C ALA A 124 24.55 -9.43 -18.21
N SER A 125 23.44 -9.89 -18.79
CA SER A 125 22.46 -8.99 -19.39
C SER A 125 21.78 -8.13 -18.32
N ARG A 126 21.25 -6.96 -18.71
CA ARG A 126 20.53 -6.04 -17.79
C ARG A 126 19.42 -6.73 -16.99
N ARG A 127 18.75 -7.72 -17.58
CA ARG A 127 17.71 -8.51 -16.91
C ARG A 127 18.31 -9.47 -15.87
N GLN A 128 19.43 -10.09 -16.20
CA GLN A 128 20.16 -10.97 -15.26
C GLN A 128 20.70 -10.15 -14.09
N THR A 129 21.35 -9.01 -14.34
CA THR A 129 21.81 -8.09 -13.30
C THR A 129 20.66 -7.64 -12.40
N LEU A 130 19.49 -7.30 -12.96
CA LEU A 130 18.34 -6.88 -12.16
C LEU A 130 17.88 -7.99 -11.21
N TRP A 131 17.64 -9.21 -11.71
CA TRP A 131 17.01 -10.26 -10.93
C TRP A 131 17.98 -11.05 -10.03
N HIS A 132 19.25 -11.18 -10.43
CA HIS A 132 20.22 -11.99 -9.70
C HIS A 132 21.20 -11.17 -8.84
N VAL A 133 21.32 -9.85 -9.10
CA VAL A 133 22.24 -8.99 -8.35
C VAL A 133 21.44 -7.91 -7.59
N ILE A 134 20.69 -7.06 -8.32
CA ILE A 134 20.06 -5.89 -7.71
C ILE A 134 18.92 -6.29 -6.74
N VAL A 135 17.99 -7.11 -7.19
CA VAL A 135 16.81 -7.50 -6.35
C VAL A 135 17.26 -8.20 -5.05
N PRO A 136 18.20 -9.16 -5.05
CA PRO A 136 18.71 -9.72 -3.80
C PRO A 136 19.37 -8.70 -2.87
N LEU A 137 20.18 -7.78 -3.40
CA LEU A 137 20.86 -6.76 -2.59
C LEU A 137 19.92 -5.70 -2.04
N VAL A 138 18.80 -5.43 -2.70
CA VAL A 138 17.75 -4.48 -2.25
C VAL A 138 16.70 -5.17 -1.38
N MET A 139 16.85 -6.46 -1.08
CA MET A 139 15.89 -7.21 -0.26
C MET A 139 15.53 -6.54 1.08
N PRO A 140 16.46 -5.92 1.82
CA PRO A 140 16.12 -5.19 3.04
C PRO A 140 15.12 -4.04 2.79
N ALA A 141 15.28 -3.27 1.70
CA ALA A 141 14.34 -2.21 1.35
C ALA A 141 12.98 -2.77 0.91
N ILE A 142 12.96 -3.88 0.14
CA ILE A 142 11.73 -4.60 -0.24
C ILE A 142 10.95 -5.02 1.01
N THR A 143 11.66 -5.53 2.00
CA THR A 143 11.12 -5.93 3.29
C THR A 143 10.44 -4.79 4.01
N VAL A 144 11.16 -3.67 4.19
CA VAL A 144 10.63 -2.47 4.86
C VAL A 144 9.41 -1.93 4.12
N CYS A 145 9.48 -1.79 2.79
CA CYS A 145 8.36 -1.30 1.99
C CYS A 145 7.14 -2.22 2.06
N THR A 146 7.34 -3.53 1.98
CA THR A 146 6.26 -4.52 2.10
C THR A 146 5.62 -4.45 3.49
N PHE A 147 6.44 -4.34 4.55
CA PHE A 147 5.94 -4.19 5.92
C PHE A 147 5.07 -2.93 6.07
N LEU A 148 5.55 -1.78 5.60
CA LEU A 148 4.84 -0.51 5.71
C LEU A 148 3.52 -0.54 4.92
N THR A 149 3.52 -1.09 3.70
CA THR A 149 2.32 -1.15 2.86
C THR A 149 1.28 -2.13 3.40
N LEU A 150 1.68 -3.32 3.89
CA LEU A 150 0.77 -4.27 4.51
C LEU A 150 0.18 -3.71 5.82
N SER A 151 1.02 -3.21 6.72
CA SER A 151 0.56 -2.60 7.97
C SER A 151 -0.36 -1.40 7.73
N GLY A 152 -0.04 -0.55 6.76
CA GLY A 152 -0.85 0.61 6.39
C GLY A 152 -2.19 0.21 5.80
N GLY A 153 -2.21 -0.78 4.91
CA GLY A 153 -3.44 -1.26 4.26
C GLY A 153 -4.46 -1.82 5.26
N PHE A 154 -4.02 -2.64 6.22
CA PHE A 154 -4.92 -3.14 7.26
C PHE A 154 -5.50 -2.02 8.14
N LYS A 155 -4.75 -0.97 8.43
CA LYS A 155 -5.16 0.15 9.29
C LYS A 155 -5.89 1.27 8.54
N MET A 156 -6.12 1.11 7.24
CA MET A 156 -6.73 2.16 6.43
C MET A 156 -8.13 2.50 6.90
N PHE A 157 -8.35 3.76 7.24
CA PHE A 157 -9.60 4.30 7.76
C PHE A 157 -10.03 5.57 7.01
N ASP A 158 -9.20 6.61 7.04
CA ASP A 158 -9.50 7.95 6.56
C ASP A 158 -9.98 7.98 5.10
N GLN A 159 -9.26 7.31 4.22
CA GLN A 159 -9.57 7.25 2.80
C GLN A 159 -10.86 6.49 2.55
N ASN A 160 -11.12 5.39 3.27
CA ASN A 160 -12.37 4.63 3.15
C ASN A 160 -13.56 5.44 3.65
N LEU A 161 -13.41 6.14 4.79
CA LEU A 161 -14.43 7.01 5.34
C LEU A 161 -14.80 8.13 4.33
N ALA A 162 -13.79 8.82 3.79
CA ALA A 162 -14.02 9.98 2.94
C ALA A 162 -14.45 9.63 1.50
N LEU A 163 -13.91 8.53 0.94
CA LEU A 163 -14.17 8.17 -0.46
C LEU A 163 -15.48 7.41 -0.67
N THR A 164 -15.75 6.41 0.16
CA THR A 164 -16.93 5.54 -0.02
C THR A 164 -17.85 5.48 1.18
N ASN A 165 -17.34 5.75 2.38
CA ASN A 165 -18.04 5.55 3.65
C ASN A 165 -18.70 4.15 3.75
N GLY A 166 -18.07 3.15 3.14
CA GLY A 166 -18.59 1.78 3.09
C GLY A 166 -19.69 1.52 2.04
N ALA A 167 -20.12 2.53 1.27
CA ALA A 167 -21.18 2.37 0.27
C ALA A 167 -20.77 1.46 -0.91
N PRO A 168 -21.72 0.78 -1.57
CA PRO A 168 -23.12 0.64 -1.22
C PRO A 168 -23.34 -0.40 -0.10
N SER A 169 -24.32 -0.20 0.74
CA SER A 169 -24.79 -1.18 1.74
C SER A 169 -23.67 -1.80 2.61
N ARG A 170 -22.64 -1.04 2.96
CA ARG A 170 -21.44 -1.46 3.71
C ARG A 170 -20.55 -2.48 2.99
N SER A 171 -20.74 -2.69 1.69
CA SER A 171 -19.96 -3.67 0.90
C SER A 171 -18.54 -3.22 0.55
N SER A 172 -18.23 -1.91 0.65
CA SER A 172 -16.88 -1.37 0.50
C SER A 172 -16.25 -0.94 1.84
N GLU A 173 -16.78 -1.44 2.96
CA GLU A 173 -16.36 -1.07 4.30
C GLU A 173 -15.10 -1.88 4.69
N LEU A 174 -13.99 -1.20 4.88
CA LEU A 174 -12.77 -1.80 5.43
C LEU A 174 -12.94 -2.05 6.94
N LEU A 175 -12.10 -2.92 7.48
CA LEU A 175 -12.22 -3.43 8.84
C LEU A 175 -12.16 -2.33 9.91
N ALA A 176 -11.26 -1.35 9.75
CA ALA A 176 -11.16 -0.22 10.67
C ALA A 176 -12.43 0.65 10.67
N LEU A 177 -13.03 0.89 9.50
CA LEU A 177 -14.29 1.61 9.38
C LEU A 177 -15.47 0.79 9.96
N ASN A 178 -15.47 -0.54 9.77
CA ASN A 178 -16.48 -1.43 10.38
C ASN A 178 -16.47 -1.35 11.91
N ILE A 179 -15.28 -1.37 12.51
CA ILE A 179 -15.11 -1.23 13.96
C ILE A 179 -15.64 0.11 14.43
N PHE A 180 -15.23 1.19 13.78
CA PHE A 180 -15.68 2.56 14.08
C PHE A 180 -17.20 2.68 14.00
N ASN A 181 -17.83 2.22 12.92
CA ASN A 181 -19.28 2.27 12.72
C ASN A 181 -20.05 1.37 13.70
N THR A 182 -19.43 0.27 14.18
CA THR A 182 -20.03 -0.57 15.22
C THR A 182 -20.00 0.14 16.56
N PHE A 183 -18.87 0.79 16.89
CA PHE A 183 -18.68 1.42 18.19
C PHE A 183 -19.47 2.74 18.33
N TYR A 184 -19.36 3.62 17.34
CA TYR A 184 -19.97 4.96 17.39
C TYR A 184 -21.32 5.07 16.69
N GLY A 185 -21.59 4.24 15.71
CA GLY A 185 -22.82 4.32 14.90
C GLY A 185 -23.98 3.49 15.41
N ARG A 186 -23.81 2.68 16.48
CA ARG A 186 -24.84 1.80 17.02
C ARG A 186 -24.89 1.86 18.54
N PRO A 187 -25.78 2.68 19.14
CA PRO A 187 -25.92 2.74 20.59
C PRO A 187 -26.20 1.36 21.19
N GLY A 188 -25.49 1.01 22.27
CA GLY A 188 -25.58 -0.29 22.94
C GLY A 188 -24.68 -1.40 22.34
N PHE A 189 -23.91 -1.11 21.28
CA PHE A 189 -22.98 -2.05 20.65
C PHE A 189 -21.50 -1.70 20.91
N GLU A 190 -21.22 -0.81 21.86
CA GLU A 190 -19.87 -0.35 22.20
C GLU A 190 -18.97 -1.54 22.61
N GLY A 191 -19.50 -2.48 23.41
CA GLY A 191 -18.78 -3.71 23.80
C GLY A 191 -18.46 -4.62 22.60
N VAL A 192 -19.37 -4.69 21.61
CA VAL A 192 -19.13 -5.44 20.37
C VAL A 192 -18.05 -4.74 19.53
N GLY A 193 -18.08 -3.41 19.44
CA GLY A 193 -17.05 -2.62 18.78
C GLY A 193 -15.66 -2.83 19.40
N GLN A 194 -15.57 -2.84 20.74
CA GLN A 194 -14.34 -3.14 21.47
C GLN A 194 -13.83 -4.56 21.20
N ALA A 195 -14.73 -5.56 21.24
CA ALA A 195 -14.35 -6.93 20.92
C ALA A 195 -13.80 -7.09 19.50
N LYS A 196 -14.42 -6.42 18.52
CA LYS A 196 -13.90 -6.36 17.14
C LYS A 196 -12.52 -5.68 17.06
N ALA A 197 -12.30 -4.61 17.83
CA ALA A 197 -11.00 -3.93 17.89
C ALA A 197 -9.90 -4.83 18.46
N VAL A 198 -10.20 -5.64 19.48
CA VAL A 198 -9.26 -6.63 20.04
C VAL A 198 -8.93 -7.71 19.02
N VAL A 199 -9.93 -8.26 18.32
CA VAL A 199 -9.70 -9.23 17.24
C VAL A 199 -8.85 -8.62 16.12
N PHE A 200 -9.14 -7.38 15.75
CA PHE A 200 -8.35 -6.64 14.75
C PHE A 200 -6.88 -6.48 15.19
N LEU A 201 -6.64 -6.09 16.44
CA LEU A 201 -5.29 -5.99 17.00
C LEU A 201 -4.53 -7.30 16.88
N ILE A 202 -5.16 -8.42 17.26
CA ILE A 202 -4.56 -9.76 17.18
C ILE A 202 -4.22 -10.10 15.72
N ILE A 203 -5.12 -9.84 14.77
CA ILE A 203 -4.90 -10.11 13.35
C ILE A 203 -3.71 -9.30 12.83
N VAL A 204 -3.70 -7.97 13.07
CA VAL A 204 -2.62 -7.10 12.60
C VAL A 204 -1.28 -7.46 13.23
N ALA A 205 -1.26 -7.74 14.54
CA ALA A 205 -0.06 -8.18 15.23
C ALA A 205 0.46 -9.52 14.65
N THR A 206 -0.43 -10.49 14.42
CA THR A 206 -0.06 -11.79 13.85
C THR A 206 0.52 -11.64 12.45
N VAL A 207 -0.12 -10.89 11.56
CA VAL A 207 0.38 -10.61 10.20
C VAL A 207 1.75 -9.95 10.24
N THR A 208 1.91 -8.94 11.10
CA THR A 208 3.17 -8.20 11.29
C THR A 208 4.29 -9.10 11.81
N LEU A 209 4.02 -9.93 12.80
CA LEU A 209 5.01 -10.84 13.38
C LEU A 209 5.39 -11.95 12.40
N LEU A 210 4.43 -12.53 11.69
CA LEU A 210 4.69 -13.54 10.66
C LEU A 210 5.56 -12.97 9.54
N GLN A 211 5.24 -11.77 9.06
CA GLN A 211 6.04 -11.11 8.03
C GLN A 211 7.49 -10.90 8.50
N ASN A 212 7.68 -10.36 9.72
CA ASN A 212 9.01 -10.12 10.27
C ASN A 212 9.79 -11.43 10.46
N TRP A 213 9.12 -12.50 10.87
CA TRP A 213 9.74 -13.82 11.00
C TRP A 213 10.17 -14.39 9.65
N PHE A 214 9.32 -14.32 8.62
CA PHE A 214 9.66 -14.78 7.26
C PHE A 214 10.87 -14.04 6.69
N VAL A 215 10.98 -12.76 6.96
CA VAL A 215 12.08 -11.94 6.46
C VAL A 215 13.39 -12.29 7.14
N ARG A 216 13.40 -12.33 8.48
CA ARG A 216 14.60 -12.69 9.24
C ARG A 216 15.12 -14.08 8.89
N SER A 217 14.21 -15.03 8.60
CA SER A 217 14.63 -16.38 8.20
C SER A 217 15.31 -16.41 6.83
N LYS A 218 15.01 -15.47 5.93
CA LYS A 218 15.69 -15.35 4.63
C LYS A 218 17.01 -14.58 4.72
N GLU A 219 17.11 -13.59 5.59
CA GLU A 219 18.36 -12.86 5.83
C GLU A 219 19.41 -13.78 6.47
N ALA A 220 19.02 -14.57 7.49
CA ALA A 220 19.91 -15.54 8.14
C ALA A 220 20.32 -16.73 7.25
N GLY A 221 19.65 -17.00 6.15
CA GLY A 221 20.03 -18.04 5.19
C GLY A 221 21.00 -17.57 4.09
N ASN A 222 21.29 -16.26 4.03
CA ASN A 222 22.22 -15.66 3.06
C ASN A 222 23.56 -15.22 3.69
N GLU A 223 23.74 -15.39 5.01
CA GLU A 223 25.03 -15.32 5.73
C GLU A 223 25.71 -16.70 5.78
#